data_b254227f3a6cb9cce3cf3d9a8066c85d
#
_entry.id   b254227f3a6cb9cce3cf3d9a8066c85d
#
_cell.length_a   1.000
_cell.length_b   1.000
_cell.length_c   1.000
_cell.angle_alpha   90.00
_cell.angle_beta   90.00
_cell.angle_gamma   90.00
#
_symmetry.space_group_name_H-M   'P 1'
#
loop_
_entity.id
_entity.type
_entity.pdbx_description
1 polymer ?
#
loop_
_entity_poly.entity_id
_entity_poly.type
_entity_poly.pdbx_seq_one_letter_code
_entity_poly.pdbx_strand_id
1 'polypeptide(L)'
;MTEAKTNDDGVPPSLRRFTPKFLVTLLLPDRRTHLLFWPLMIGGLLLDLWTKKAAFDRLEPYEVYCVIDGFLQLVRAENNGAAFGLCAGKSYFLTAISSIAMVAILGVFLFAGNRQKLVNIALGLFAAGVCGNLYDRAFNDGLVRDFIDLYYRSYHWHTFNVADALLCAGVGLLMISTFLIEQPAQKHDQQHK
;
A
#
# COMPACT_ATOMS: atom_id res chain seq x y z
N MET A 1 34.57 -18.53 -45.88
CA MET A 1 34.29 -19.27 -44.65
C MET A 1 34.93 -18.55 -43.51
N THR A 2 34.20 -17.78 -42.72
CA THR A 2 34.71 -17.00 -41.58
C THR A 2 34.40 -17.79 -40.34
N GLU A 3 35.44 -18.44 -39.74
CA GLU A 3 35.32 -19.13 -38.48
C GLU A 3 34.98 -18.12 -37.38
N ALA A 4 33.82 -18.34 -36.74
CA ALA A 4 33.45 -17.61 -35.52
C ALA A 4 34.36 -18.07 -34.41
N LYS A 5 35.20 -17.19 -33.86
CA LYS A 5 36.02 -17.42 -32.68
C LYS A 5 35.12 -17.73 -31.49
N THR A 6 35.04 -18.98 -31.10
CA THR A 6 34.53 -19.41 -29.80
C THR A 6 35.61 -19.26 -28.75
N ASN A 7 35.32 -18.57 -27.65
CA ASN A 7 36.21 -18.52 -26.49
C ASN A 7 36.04 -19.81 -25.66
N ASP A 8 36.99 -20.06 -24.72
CA ASP A 8 37.19 -21.28 -23.92
C ASP A 8 35.95 -21.88 -23.21
N ASP A 9 34.84 -21.17 -23.15
CA ASP A 9 33.60 -21.56 -22.47
C ASP A 9 32.49 -22.01 -23.46
N GLY A 10 32.77 -22.04 -24.76
CA GLY A 10 31.84 -22.57 -25.80
C GLY A 10 30.51 -21.80 -25.97
N VAL A 11 30.34 -20.67 -25.28
CA VAL A 11 29.10 -19.89 -25.28
C VAL A 11 29.19 -18.74 -26.28
N PRO A 12 28.29 -18.66 -27.28
CA PRO A 12 28.30 -17.57 -28.24
C PRO A 12 28.04 -16.21 -27.58
N PRO A 13 28.66 -15.12 -28.09
CA PRO A 13 28.57 -13.79 -27.48
C PRO A 13 27.15 -13.26 -27.32
N SER A 14 26.22 -13.74 -28.14
CA SER A 14 24.79 -13.37 -28.06
C SER A 14 24.07 -13.93 -26.82
N LEU A 15 24.53 -15.00 -26.24
CA LEU A 15 23.93 -15.62 -25.04
C LEU A 15 24.54 -15.15 -23.73
N ARG A 16 25.68 -14.45 -23.75
CA ARG A 16 26.31 -13.87 -22.55
C ARG A 16 25.54 -12.70 -21.94
N ARG A 17 24.56 -12.15 -22.64
CA ARG A 17 23.72 -11.05 -22.12
C ARG A 17 22.69 -11.50 -21.07
N PHE A 18 22.51 -12.79 -20.88
CA PHE A 18 21.53 -13.34 -19.93
C PHE A 18 22.21 -14.09 -18.79
N THR A 19 23.16 -13.47 -18.11
CA THR A 19 23.66 -14.03 -16.85
C THR A 19 22.59 -13.87 -15.76
N PRO A 20 22.41 -14.84 -14.87
CA PRO A 20 21.44 -14.74 -13.75
C PRO A 20 21.62 -13.47 -12.92
N LYS A 21 22.88 -12.99 -12.76
CA LYS A 21 23.19 -11.74 -12.07
C LYS A 21 22.59 -10.51 -12.75
N PHE A 22 22.54 -10.46 -14.07
CA PHE A 22 21.95 -9.35 -14.82
C PHE A 22 20.43 -9.32 -14.67
N LEU A 23 19.77 -10.46 -14.73
CA LEU A 23 18.32 -10.60 -14.48
C LEU A 23 17.96 -10.21 -13.05
N VAL A 24 18.72 -10.66 -12.04
CA VAL A 24 18.50 -10.33 -10.63
C VAL A 24 18.70 -8.83 -10.38
N THR A 25 19.71 -8.20 -10.99
CA THR A 25 19.96 -6.74 -10.85
C THR A 25 18.86 -5.90 -11.53
N LEU A 26 18.17 -6.45 -12.54
CA LEU A 26 17.08 -5.77 -13.25
C LEU A 26 15.75 -5.85 -12.50
N LEU A 27 15.56 -6.86 -11.66
CA LEU A 27 14.30 -7.17 -10.97
C LEU A 27 14.26 -6.65 -9.53
N LEU A 28 15.40 -6.49 -8.87
CA LEU A 28 15.42 -6.03 -7.49
C LEU A 28 15.33 -4.49 -7.40
N PRO A 29 14.56 -3.97 -6.42
CA PRO A 29 14.46 -2.54 -6.17
C PRO A 29 15.82 -1.94 -5.85
N ASP A 30 16.08 -0.72 -6.30
CA ASP A 30 17.27 0.01 -5.95
C ASP A 30 17.19 0.54 -4.48
N ARG A 31 18.34 1.00 -3.94
CA ARG A 31 18.42 1.51 -2.58
C ARG A 31 17.43 2.66 -2.31
N ARG A 32 17.17 3.52 -3.29
CA ARG A 32 16.24 4.66 -3.14
C ARG A 32 14.80 4.18 -3.00
N THR A 33 14.44 3.16 -3.74
CA THR A 33 13.12 2.50 -3.66
C THR A 33 12.86 1.93 -2.26
N HIS A 34 13.85 1.23 -1.68
CA HIS A 34 13.77 0.76 -0.29
C HIS A 34 13.64 1.91 0.73
N LEU A 35 14.36 3.02 0.52
CA LEU A 35 14.31 4.19 1.40
C LEU A 35 12.96 4.94 1.32
N LEU A 36 12.16 4.73 0.28
CA LEU A 36 10.81 5.27 0.18
C LEU A 36 9.78 4.31 0.77
N PHE A 37 9.84 3.04 0.39
CA PHE A 37 8.82 2.06 0.77
C PHE A 37 8.82 1.72 2.27
N TRP A 38 9.96 1.27 2.81
CA TRP A 38 10.00 0.76 4.19
C TRP A 38 9.72 1.81 5.27
N PRO A 39 10.27 3.05 5.21
CA PRO A 39 9.93 4.06 6.20
C PRO A 39 8.46 4.46 6.17
N LEU A 40 7.82 4.52 4.99
CA LEU A 40 6.40 4.81 4.88
C LEU A 40 5.54 3.67 5.41
N MET A 41 5.89 2.43 5.07
CA MET A 41 5.19 1.24 5.58
C MET A 41 5.30 1.14 7.10
N ILE A 42 6.52 1.21 7.66
CA ILE A 42 6.75 1.06 9.09
C ILE A 42 6.19 2.26 9.85
N GLY A 43 6.47 3.49 9.39
CA GLY A 43 5.97 4.70 10.02
C GLY A 43 4.44 4.80 10.00
N GLY A 44 3.82 4.45 8.88
CA GLY A 44 2.36 4.42 8.76
C GLY A 44 1.73 3.35 9.67
N LEU A 45 2.30 2.15 9.73
CA LEU A 45 1.88 1.09 10.65
C LEU A 45 1.98 1.55 12.12
N LEU A 46 3.13 2.10 12.51
CA LEU A 46 3.33 2.57 13.88
C LEU A 46 2.36 3.70 14.25
N LEU A 47 2.10 4.61 13.31
CA LEU A 47 1.14 5.69 13.49
C LEU A 47 -0.28 5.15 13.69
N ASP A 48 -0.70 4.18 12.87
CA ASP A 48 -2.02 3.54 13.01
C ASP A 48 -2.17 2.84 14.36
N LEU A 49 -1.21 1.98 14.73
CA LEU A 49 -1.27 1.26 16.01
C LEU A 49 -1.22 2.20 17.21
N TRP A 50 -0.40 3.25 17.15
CA TRP A 50 -0.33 4.24 18.22
C TRP A 50 -1.64 5.03 18.36
N THR A 51 -2.22 5.50 17.25
CA THR A 51 -3.48 6.27 17.30
C THR A 51 -4.65 5.42 17.76
N LYS A 52 -4.77 4.17 17.31
CA LYS A 52 -5.74 3.19 17.78
C LYS A 52 -5.62 2.97 19.29
N LYS A 53 -4.38 2.72 19.76
CA LYS A 53 -4.14 2.55 21.19
C LYS A 53 -4.50 3.82 21.96
N ALA A 54 -4.07 4.98 21.50
CA ALA A 54 -4.32 6.26 22.16
C ALA A 54 -5.83 6.59 22.25
N ALA A 55 -6.60 6.27 21.21
CA ALA A 55 -8.06 6.46 21.22
C ALA A 55 -8.75 5.49 22.18
N PHE A 56 -8.41 4.20 22.11
CA PHE A 56 -9.04 3.17 22.93
C PHE A 56 -8.64 3.19 24.40
N ASP A 57 -7.47 3.75 24.74
CA ASP A 57 -7.04 3.96 26.13
C ASP A 57 -7.72 5.19 26.80
N ARG A 58 -8.24 6.15 25.99
CA ARG A 58 -8.78 7.41 26.52
C ARG A 58 -10.29 7.53 26.42
N LEU A 59 -10.90 6.81 25.50
CA LEU A 59 -12.35 6.86 25.28
C LEU A 59 -13.02 5.67 25.96
N GLU A 60 -14.01 5.95 26.78
CA GLU A 60 -14.89 4.91 27.32
C GLU A 60 -15.83 4.38 26.23
N PRO A 61 -16.36 3.16 26.37
CA PRO A 61 -17.39 2.65 25.47
C PRO A 61 -18.59 3.62 25.38
N TYR A 62 -19.00 3.96 24.15
CA TYR A 62 -20.10 4.90 23.84
C TYR A 62 -19.77 6.38 24.13
N GLU A 63 -18.58 6.70 24.58
CA GLU A 63 -18.14 8.08 24.70
C GLU A 63 -17.90 8.70 23.32
N VAL A 64 -18.28 9.96 23.18
CA VAL A 64 -18.06 10.77 21.99
C VAL A 64 -17.23 11.98 22.37
N TYR A 65 -16.03 12.08 21.81
CA TYR A 65 -15.16 13.24 21.99
C TYR A 65 -15.23 14.13 20.76
N CYS A 66 -15.88 15.29 20.87
CA CYS A 66 -15.96 16.25 19.79
C CYS A 66 -14.62 16.96 19.61
N VAL A 67 -14.03 16.86 18.40
CA VAL A 67 -12.79 17.55 18.02
C VAL A 67 -13.10 18.83 17.26
N ILE A 68 -14.01 18.75 16.27
CA ILE A 68 -14.49 19.89 15.47
C ILE A 68 -16.01 19.75 15.37
N ASP A 69 -16.71 20.68 15.99
CA ASP A 69 -18.18 20.63 16.02
C ASP A 69 -18.78 20.66 14.61
N GLY A 70 -19.74 19.78 14.40
CA GLY A 70 -20.40 19.59 13.11
C GLY A 70 -19.57 18.88 12.02
N PHE A 71 -18.35 18.38 12.34
CA PHE A 71 -17.49 17.77 11.33
C PHE A 71 -16.71 16.53 11.79
N LEU A 72 -16.02 16.60 12.95
CA LEU A 72 -15.10 15.55 13.38
C LEU A 72 -15.27 15.23 14.85
N GLN A 73 -15.50 13.97 15.14
CA GLN A 73 -15.49 13.45 16.51
C GLN A 73 -14.70 12.14 16.59
N LEU A 74 -14.27 11.80 17.80
CA LEU A 74 -13.65 10.54 18.10
C LEU A 74 -14.63 9.66 18.87
N VAL A 75 -14.69 8.40 18.50
CA VAL A 75 -15.56 7.39 19.11
C VAL A 75 -14.79 6.10 19.27
N ARG A 76 -15.26 5.21 20.12
CA ARG A 76 -14.72 3.86 20.22
C ARG A 76 -15.64 2.89 19.49
N ALA A 77 -15.21 2.39 18.35
CA ALA A 77 -15.95 1.42 17.54
C ALA A 77 -15.09 0.20 17.21
N GLU A 78 -15.67 -0.98 17.30
CA GLU A 78 -15.04 -2.24 16.91
C GLU A 78 -15.72 -2.78 15.67
N ASN A 79 -14.96 -2.97 14.60
CA ASN A 79 -15.46 -3.34 13.28
C ASN A 79 -15.11 -4.80 12.98
N ASN A 80 -16.12 -5.65 12.85
CA ASN A 80 -15.97 -7.07 12.49
C ASN A 80 -16.06 -7.34 10.97
N GLY A 81 -16.10 -6.26 10.16
CA GLY A 81 -16.19 -6.31 8.70
C GLY A 81 -14.99 -5.65 7.99
N ALA A 82 -15.18 -5.38 6.72
CA ALA A 82 -14.39 -4.46 5.93
C ALA A 82 -15.01 -3.05 5.95
N ALA A 83 -14.46 -2.12 5.14
CA ALA A 83 -15.04 -0.79 4.97
C ALA A 83 -16.54 -0.89 4.64
N PHE A 84 -17.34 0.04 5.19
CA PHE A 84 -18.82 0.07 5.07
C PHE A 84 -19.54 -1.18 5.60
N GLY A 85 -18.92 -1.95 6.52
CA GLY A 85 -19.54 -3.15 7.09
C GLY A 85 -19.63 -4.34 6.13
N LEU A 86 -18.94 -4.30 5.00
CA LEU A 86 -18.89 -5.43 4.07
C LEU A 86 -18.27 -6.65 4.73
N CYS A 87 -18.82 -7.83 4.47
CA CYS A 87 -18.36 -9.10 5.04
C CYS A 87 -18.37 -9.13 6.58
N ALA A 88 -19.28 -8.43 7.25
CA ALA A 88 -19.41 -8.45 8.69
C ALA A 88 -19.50 -9.89 9.23
N GLY A 89 -18.77 -10.18 10.32
CA GLY A 89 -18.67 -11.51 10.92
C GLY A 89 -17.75 -12.50 10.18
N LYS A 90 -17.13 -12.11 9.07
CA LYS A 90 -16.20 -12.97 8.30
C LYS A 90 -14.73 -12.60 8.52
N SER A 91 -14.35 -12.39 9.78
CA SER A 91 -13.00 -11.91 10.15
C SER A 91 -11.87 -12.79 9.60
N TYR A 92 -11.99 -14.12 9.68
CA TYR A 92 -10.98 -15.03 9.11
C TYR A 92 -10.82 -14.88 7.60
N PHE A 93 -11.92 -14.68 6.87
CA PHE A 93 -11.88 -14.44 5.43
C PHE A 93 -11.18 -13.10 5.11
N LEU A 94 -11.52 -12.05 5.86
CA LEU A 94 -10.87 -10.74 5.70
C LEU A 94 -9.37 -10.79 6.06
N THR A 95 -9.00 -11.54 7.10
CA THR A 95 -7.60 -11.77 7.47
C THR A 95 -6.84 -12.48 6.34
N ALA A 96 -7.43 -13.52 5.76
CA ALA A 96 -6.83 -14.25 4.63
C ALA A 96 -6.63 -13.32 3.41
N ILE A 97 -7.65 -12.55 3.02
CA ILE A 97 -7.55 -11.58 1.92
C ILE A 97 -6.48 -10.53 2.20
N SER A 98 -6.44 -9.96 3.41
CA SER A 98 -5.42 -8.97 3.79
C SER A 98 -4.01 -9.56 3.74
N SER A 99 -3.84 -10.83 4.16
CA SER A 99 -2.56 -11.55 4.08
C SER A 99 -2.13 -11.77 2.62
N ILE A 100 -3.05 -12.19 1.76
CA ILE A 100 -2.78 -12.35 0.32
C ILE A 100 -2.42 -11.01 -0.31
N ALA A 101 -3.16 -9.95 0.02
CA ALA A 101 -2.87 -8.60 -0.46
C ALA A 101 -1.47 -8.15 -0.03
N MET A 102 -1.08 -8.39 1.22
CA MET A 102 0.28 -8.08 1.70
C MET A 102 1.36 -8.81 0.92
N VAL A 103 1.21 -10.12 0.69
CA VAL A 103 2.15 -10.90 -0.12
C VAL A 103 2.23 -10.36 -1.55
N ALA A 104 1.08 -10.00 -2.15
CA ALA A 104 1.03 -9.42 -3.48
C ALA A 104 1.74 -8.06 -3.55
N ILE A 105 1.51 -7.17 -2.57
CA ILE A 105 2.18 -5.85 -2.50
C ILE A 105 3.69 -6.04 -2.40
N LEU A 106 4.16 -6.91 -1.52
CA LEU A 106 5.59 -7.20 -1.36
C LEU A 106 6.16 -7.84 -2.64
N GLY A 107 5.41 -8.72 -3.29
CA GLY A 107 5.79 -9.30 -4.59
C GLY A 107 5.94 -8.22 -5.66
N VAL A 108 4.98 -7.32 -5.79
CA VAL A 108 5.05 -6.19 -6.72
C VAL A 108 6.24 -5.29 -6.39
N PHE A 109 6.43 -4.94 -5.12
CA PHE A 109 7.55 -4.12 -4.66
C PHE A 109 8.90 -4.75 -5.00
N LEU A 110 9.07 -6.06 -4.73
CA LEU A 110 10.36 -6.75 -4.90
C LEU A 110 10.68 -7.10 -6.36
N PHE A 111 9.66 -7.44 -7.17
CA PHE A 111 9.87 -8.08 -8.47
C PHE A 111 9.37 -7.29 -9.69
N ALA A 112 8.54 -6.26 -9.51
CA ALA A 112 8.03 -5.48 -10.64
C ALA A 112 9.05 -4.52 -11.28
N GLY A 113 10.24 -4.38 -10.67
CA GLY A 113 11.31 -3.50 -11.20
C GLY A 113 10.91 -2.02 -11.30
N ASN A 114 9.86 -1.62 -10.60
CA ASN A 114 9.30 -0.28 -10.73
C ASN A 114 10.18 0.75 -10.00
N ARG A 115 10.76 1.67 -10.77
CA ARG A 115 11.62 2.76 -10.25
C ARG A 115 10.87 4.08 -10.06
N GLN A 116 9.56 4.11 -10.30
CA GLN A 116 8.77 5.32 -10.14
C GLN A 116 8.56 5.63 -8.66
N LYS A 117 8.99 6.82 -8.24
CA LYS A 117 8.89 7.26 -6.84
C LYS A 117 7.45 7.22 -6.34
N LEU A 118 6.49 7.70 -7.16
CA LEU A 118 5.09 7.78 -6.79
C LEU A 118 4.48 6.40 -6.49
N VAL A 119 4.80 5.40 -7.33
CA VAL A 119 4.33 4.02 -7.12
C VAL A 119 4.91 3.43 -5.82
N ASN A 120 6.20 3.67 -5.54
CA ASN A 120 6.82 3.16 -4.32
C ASN A 120 6.28 3.82 -3.05
N ILE A 121 5.96 5.11 -3.10
CA ILE A 121 5.25 5.82 -2.03
C ILE A 121 3.85 5.22 -1.84
N ALA A 122 3.10 5.07 -2.92
CA ALA A 122 1.76 4.49 -2.91
C ALA A 122 1.72 3.07 -2.33
N LEU A 123 2.65 2.20 -2.78
CA LEU A 123 2.79 0.84 -2.26
C LEU A 123 3.17 0.82 -0.77
N GLY A 124 4.04 1.74 -0.32
CA GLY A 124 4.41 1.85 1.10
C GLY A 124 3.22 2.24 1.99
N LEU A 125 2.43 3.24 1.57
CA LEU A 125 1.22 3.66 2.28
C LEU A 125 0.16 2.55 2.27
N PHE A 126 -0.04 1.91 1.12
CA PHE A 126 -1.00 0.83 0.98
C PHE A 126 -0.62 -0.37 1.86
N ALA A 127 0.67 -0.76 1.88
CA ALA A 127 1.18 -1.80 2.75
C ALA A 127 0.99 -1.47 4.24
N ALA A 128 1.24 -0.21 4.64
CA ALA A 128 1.01 0.25 6.02
C ALA A 128 -0.44 0.04 6.45
N GLY A 129 -1.39 0.47 5.62
CA GLY A 129 -2.82 0.32 5.92
C GLY A 129 -3.27 -1.14 5.97
N VAL A 130 -2.82 -1.98 5.02
CA VAL A 130 -3.08 -3.44 5.07
C VAL A 130 -2.53 -4.04 6.35
N CYS A 131 -1.27 -3.73 6.73
CA CYS A 131 -0.65 -4.22 7.95
C CYS A 131 -1.39 -3.78 9.21
N GLY A 132 -1.82 -2.52 9.31
CA GLY A 132 -2.51 -1.98 10.48
C GLY A 132 -3.82 -2.73 10.77
N ASN A 133 -4.65 -2.89 9.74
CA ASN A 133 -5.90 -3.63 9.88
C ASN A 133 -5.71 -5.15 10.00
N LEU A 134 -4.65 -5.71 9.41
CA LEU A 134 -4.28 -7.11 9.59
C LEU A 134 -3.80 -7.38 11.02
N TYR A 135 -3.01 -6.48 11.59
CA TYR A 135 -2.55 -6.58 12.98
C TYR A 135 -3.73 -6.64 13.94
N ASP A 136 -4.70 -5.73 13.81
CA ASP A 136 -5.87 -5.75 14.67
C ASP A 136 -6.64 -7.06 14.54
N ARG A 137 -6.91 -7.54 13.32
CA ARG A 137 -7.61 -8.82 13.14
C ARG A 137 -6.86 -10.02 13.71
N ALA A 138 -5.53 -9.97 13.73
CA ALA A 138 -4.71 -11.06 14.26
C ALA A 138 -4.64 -11.05 15.80
N PHE A 139 -4.71 -9.87 16.45
CA PHE A 139 -4.42 -9.70 17.87
C PHE A 139 -5.54 -9.04 18.69
N ASN A 140 -6.69 -8.73 18.07
CA ASN A 140 -7.85 -8.13 18.71
C ASN A 140 -9.14 -8.91 18.34
N ASP A 141 -9.17 -10.21 18.58
CA ASP A 141 -10.31 -11.12 18.39
C ASP A 141 -10.98 -11.00 17.01
N GLY A 142 -10.21 -10.65 15.98
CA GLY A 142 -10.70 -10.47 14.62
C GLY A 142 -11.37 -9.12 14.36
N LEU A 143 -11.38 -8.22 15.32
CA LEU A 143 -12.00 -6.90 15.23
C LEU A 143 -10.98 -5.83 14.87
N VAL A 144 -11.35 -4.85 14.07
CA VAL A 144 -10.55 -3.66 13.76
C VAL A 144 -11.02 -2.51 14.63
N ARG A 145 -10.07 -1.79 15.22
CA ARG A 145 -10.33 -0.60 16.05
C ARG A 145 -10.51 0.62 15.16
N ASP A 146 -11.73 1.13 15.10
CA ASP A 146 -12.10 2.35 14.38
C ASP A 146 -12.43 3.46 15.39
N PHE A 147 -11.98 4.68 15.11
CA PHE A 147 -12.14 5.77 16.08
C PHE A 147 -12.40 7.15 15.48
N ILE A 148 -12.27 7.31 14.16
CA ILE A 148 -12.52 8.58 13.46
C ILE A 148 -13.95 8.55 12.91
N ASP A 149 -14.78 9.47 13.36
CA ASP A 149 -16.15 9.64 12.85
C ASP A 149 -16.28 11.05 12.27
N LEU A 150 -16.53 11.13 10.97
CA LEU A 150 -16.84 12.35 10.27
C LEU A 150 -18.35 12.48 10.19
N TYR A 151 -18.90 13.62 10.60
CA TYR A 151 -20.33 13.84 10.62
C TYR A 151 -20.73 15.25 10.16
N TYR A 152 -21.91 15.34 9.63
CA TYR A 152 -22.57 16.61 9.31
C TYR A 152 -24.05 16.54 9.69
N ARG A 153 -24.48 17.29 10.69
CA ARG A 153 -25.81 17.22 11.30
C ARG A 153 -26.06 15.80 11.83
N SER A 154 -27.09 15.09 11.32
CA SER A 154 -27.44 13.72 11.68
C SER A 154 -26.82 12.66 10.75
N TYR A 155 -26.07 13.09 9.75
CA TYR A 155 -25.41 12.17 8.81
C TYR A 155 -23.99 11.87 9.29
N HIS A 156 -23.67 10.59 9.48
CA HIS A 156 -22.35 10.10 9.85
C HIS A 156 -21.74 9.34 8.70
N TRP A 157 -20.48 9.61 8.40
CA TRP A 157 -19.66 8.74 7.57
C TRP A 157 -19.35 7.46 8.36
N HIS A 158 -19.06 6.38 7.66
CA HIS A 158 -18.63 5.14 8.33
C HIS A 158 -17.36 5.40 9.14
N THR A 159 -17.38 5.02 10.44
CA THR A 159 -16.22 5.17 11.33
C THR A 159 -15.00 4.43 10.76
N PHE A 160 -13.84 5.02 10.81
CA PHE A 160 -12.61 4.50 10.23
C PHE A 160 -11.39 4.81 11.12
N ASN A 161 -10.21 4.38 10.67
CA ASN A 161 -8.93 4.54 11.35
C ASN A 161 -7.83 5.08 10.41
N VAL A 162 -6.62 5.24 10.92
CA VAL A 162 -5.48 5.72 10.13
C VAL A 162 -5.09 4.72 9.03
N ALA A 163 -5.17 3.40 9.30
CA ALA A 163 -4.88 2.39 8.27
C ALA A 163 -5.81 2.54 7.06
N ASP A 164 -7.10 2.82 7.25
CA ASP A 164 -8.06 3.04 6.16
C ASP A 164 -7.72 4.29 5.36
N ALA A 165 -7.33 5.38 6.03
CA ALA A 165 -6.86 6.58 5.35
C ALA A 165 -5.59 6.33 4.52
N LEU A 166 -4.64 5.54 5.03
CA LEU A 166 -3.43 5.13 4.31
C LEU A 166 -3.75 4.21 3.12
N LEU A 167 -4.71 3.29 3.26
CA LEU A 167 -5.21 2.47 2.15
C LEU A 167 -5.79 3.34 1.04
N CYS A 168 -6.68 4.26 1.38
CA CYS A 168 -7.29 5.18 0.41
C CYS A 168 -6.24 6.06 -0.28
N ALA A 169 -5.29 6.63 0.48
CA ALA A 169 -4.19 7.42 -0.07
C ALA A 169 -3.31 6.61 -1.01
N GLY A 170 -2.93 5.38 -0.61
CA GLY A 170 -2.13 4.47 -1.42
C GLY A 170 -2.81 4.12 -2.75
N VAL A 171 -4.08 3.72 -2.70
CA VAL A 171 -4.87 3.41 -3.92
C VAL A 171 -5.02 4.65 -4.80
N GLY A 172 -5.35 5.80 -4.21
CA GLY A 172 -5.48 7.06 -4.96
C GLY A 172 -4.19 7.45 -5.69
N LEU A 173 -3.03 7.32 -5.03
CA LEU A 173 -1.74 7.58 -5.65
C LEU A 173 -1.39 6.57 -6.75
N LEU A 174 -1.76 5.28 -6.60
CA LEU A 174 -1.60 4.29 -7.68
C LEU A 174 -2.44 4.67 -8.90
N MET A 175 -3.69 5.07 -8.70
CA MET A 175 -4.55 5.54 -9.79
C MET A 175 -3.96 6.76 -10.50
N ILE A 176 -3.53 7.78 -9.73
CA ILE A 176 -2.88 8.97 -10.29
C ILE A 176 -1.62 8.59 -11.07
N SER A 177 -0.80 7.67 -10.55
CA SER A 177 0.42 7.23 -11.23
C SER A 177 0.12 6.60 -12.60
N THR A 178 -0.97 5.85 -12.72
CA THR A 178 -1.39 5.23 -13.98
C THR A 178 -1.73 6.29 -15.02
N PHE A 179 -2.52 7.31 -14.65
CA PHE A 179 -2.87 8.41 -15.56
C PHE A 179 -1.66 9.25 -15.98
N LEU A 180 -0.66 9.43 -15.10
CA LEU A 180 0.55 10.17 -15.44
C LEU A 180 1.49 9.41 -16.39
N ILE A 181 1.43 8.06 -16.39
CA ILE A 181 2.24 7.21 -17.27
C ILE A 181 1.63 7.15 -18.68
N GLU A 182 0.31 7.20 -18.80
CA GLU A 182 -0.42 7.08 -20.08
C GLU A 182 -0.34 8.30 -20.99
N GLN A 183 0.41 9.37 -20.66
CA GLN A 183 0.70 10.43 -21.60
C GLN A 183 1.94 10.05 -22.43
N PRO A 184 1.82 9.37 -23.58
CA PRO A 184 2.92 9.27 -24.53
C PRO A 184 3.21 10.69 -24.99
N ALA A 185 4.47 11.11 -24.89
CA ALA A 185 4.93 12.33 -25.52
C ALA A 185 4.47 12.30 -26.99
N GLN A 186 3.45 13.08 -27.32
CA GLN A 186 3.17 13.44 -28.71
C GLN A 186 4.41 14.22 -29.17
N LYS A 187 5.40 13.50 -29.67
CA LYS A 187 6.50 14.08 -30.40
C LYS A 187 5.90 14.83 -31.58
N HIS A 188 6.10 16.12 -31.54
CA HIS A 188 6.13 17.06 -32.63
C HIS A 188 6.87 16.45 -33.83
N ASP A 189 6.14 15.71 -34.65
CA ASP A 189 6.62 15.27 -35.98
C ASP A 189 5.83 16.01 -37.03
N GLN A 190 5.89 17.34 -36.99
CA GLN A 190 5.47 18.24 -38.07
C GLN A 190 6.43 19.42 -38.13
N GLN A 191 7.58 19.18 -38.75
CA GLN A 191 8.33 20.22 -39.47
C GLN A 191 9.38 19.53 -40.33
N HIS A 192 8.98 19.16 -41.51
CA HIS A 192 9.79 19.22 -42.72
C HIS A 192 8.96 18.66 -43.89
N LYS A 193 8.16 19.53 -44.47
CA LYS A 193 7.80 19.48 -45.88
C LYS A 193 7.95 20.88 -46.45
#